data_f62020b9d6378998b6c021b526613225
#
_entry.id   f62020b9d6378998b6c021b526613225
#
_cell.length_a   1.000
_cell.length_b   1.000
_cell.length_c   1.000
_cell.angle_alpha   90.00
_cell.angle_beta   90.00
_cell.angle_gamma   90.00
#
_symmetry.space_group_name_H-M   'P 1'
#
loop_
_entity.id
_entity.type
_entity.pdbx_description
1 polymer ?
#
loop_
_entity_poly.entity_id
_entity_poly.type
_entity_poly.pdbx_seq_one_letter_code
_entity_poly.pdbx_strand_id
1 'polypeptide(L)'
;SGYFFFFFIGAMTIPNLISRVGHIRVFAAFASLASLVILVHSIFINPYVWFILRVLTGISMVCIYTVAESWLNDRSTNQNRGSVLSIYMVILYGSMGIGMFLLNFSTPTNYEPFILISIITSVALIPILLTKKKPPTFKKIQGMPLKELYETSPFGMVSALFYGTIQSALFTLLAVYAASMNFTIF
;
A
#
# COMPACT_ATOMS: atom_id res chain seq x y z
N SER A 1 -15.57 -0.11 6.60
CA SER A 1 -14.54 -1.06 6.22
C SER A 1 -13.27 -0.84 7.02
N GLY A 2 -12.88 -1.84 7.84
CA GLY A 2 -11.75 -1.76 8.77
C GLY A 2 -10.41 -1.45 8.10
N TYR A 3 -10.20 -1.91 6.84
CA TYR A 3 -8.96 -1.68 6.09
C TYR A 3 -8.54 -0.20 6.03
N PHE A 4 -9.40 0.69 5.56
CA PHE A 4 -9.08 2.11 5.40
C PHE A 4 -8.91 2.85 6.72
N PHE A 5 -9.68 2.48 7.75
CA PHE A 5 -9.56 3.08 9.07
C PHE A 5 -8.19 2.78 9.70
N PHE A 6 -7.77 1.52 9.67
CA PHE A 6 -6.46 1.12 10.22
C PHE A 6 -5.29 1.51 9.32
N PHE A 7 -5.51 1.66 8.01
CA PHE A 7 -4.54 2.28 7.10
C PHE A 7 -4.24 3.73 7.55
N PHE A 8 -5.26 4.50 7.89
CA PHE A 8 -5.10 5.87 8.39
C PHE A 8 -4.36 5.93 9.73
N ILE A 9 -4.72 5.09 10.70
CA ILE A 9 -4.01 5.01 12.00
C ILE A 9 -2.56 4.59 11.79
N GLY A 10 -2.31 3.62 10.92
CA GLY A 10 -0.97 3.20 10.54
C GLY A 10 -0.13 4.36 10.02
N ALA A 11 -0.66 5.15 9.10
CA ALA A 11 0.05 6.29 8.51
C ALA A 11 0.57 7.29 9.57
N MET A 12 -0.12 7.44 10.69
CA MET A 12 0.30 8.33 11.77
C MET A 12 1.42 7.74 12.65
N THR A 13 1.50 6.42 12.79
CA THR A 13 2.43 5.75 13.71
C THR A 13 3.72 5.29 13.04
N ILE A 14 3.68 5.01 11.75
CA ILE A 14 4.79 4.46 10.97
C ILE A 14 6.04 5.32 10.94
N PRO A 15 5.98 6.66 10.79
CA PRO A 15 7.17 7.50 10.81
C PRO A 15 8.02 7.33 12.07
N ASN A 16 7.37 7.15 13.22
CA ASN A 16 8.07 6.89 14.49
C ASN A 16 8.74 5.50 14.50
N LEU A 17 8.10 4.49 13.90
CA LEU A 17 8.64 3.15 13.80
C LEU A 17 9.86 3.13 12.87
N ILE A 18 9.77 3.76 11.71
CA ILE A 18 10.87 3.86 10.74
C ILE A 18 12.09 4.56 11.38
N SER A 19 11.86 5.64 12.15
CA SER A 19 12.94 6.37 12.81
C SER A 19 13.71 5.54 13.85
N ARG A 20 13.05 4.57 14.47
CA ARG A 20 13.64 3.70 15.50
C ARG A 20 14.33 2.46 14.93
N VAL A 21 13.69 1.82 13.95
CA VAL A 21 14.09 0.50 13.46
C VAL A 21 14.84 0.57 12.12
N GLY A 22 14.56 1.60 11.32
CA GLY A 22 15.13 1.80 9.99
C GLY A 22 14.25 1.25 8.87
N HIS A 23 14.36 1.84 7.66
CA HIS A 23 13.51 1.58 6.50
C HIS A 23 13.50 0.10 6.07
N ILE A 24 14.69 -0.51 5.88
CA ILE A 24 14.80 -1.88 5.36
C ILE A 24 14.14 -2.89 6.30
N ARG A 25 14.37 -2.75 7.61
CA ARG A 25 13.82 -3.68 8.59
C ARG A 25 12.30 -3.56 8.71
N VAL A 26 11.78 -2.33 8.70
CA VAL A 26 10.33 -2.07 8.70
C VAL A 26 9.71 -2.63 7.44
N PHE A 27 10.27 -2.36 6.26
CA PHE A 27 9.78 -2.92 5.00
C PHE A 27 9.74 -4.44 5.03
N ALA A 28 10.85 -5.09 5.43
CA ALA A 28 10.94 -6.54 5.49
C ALA A 28 9.92 -7.16 6.44
N ALA A 29 9.78 -6.59 7.64
CA ALA A 29 8.83 -7.08 8.63
C ALA A 29 7.38 -7.02 8.13
N PHE A 30 6.97 -5.88 7.56
CA PHE A 30 5.60 -5.70 7.12
C PHE A 30 5.29 -6.38 5.79
N ALA A 31 6.25 -6.53 4.89
CA ALA A 31 6.07 -7.34 3.69
C ALA A 31 5.99 -8.83 4.01
N SER A 32 6.78 -9.32 4.97
CA SER A 32 6.65 -10.69 5.49
C SER A 32 5.30 -10.91 6.18
N LEU A 33 4.85 -9.93 6.98
CA LEU A 33 3.54 -9.97 7.62
C LEU A 33 2.42 -9.98 6.57
N ALA A 34 2.50 -9.16 5.53
CA ALA A 34 1.52 -9.12 4.43
C ALA A 34 1.44 -10.49 3.72
N SER A 35 2.59 -11.09 3.40
CA SER A 35 2.66 -12.43 2.78
C SER A 35 1.99 -13.49 3.66
N LEU A 36 2.29 -13.50 4.96
CA LEU A 36 1.71 -14.44 5.93
C LEU A 36 0.19 -14.25 6.06
N VAL A 37 -0.27 -13.00 6.21
CA VAL A 37 -1.69 -12.67 6.36
C VAL A 37 -2.50 -13.11 5.15
N ILE A 38 -1.95 -12.96 3.93
CA ILE A 38 -2.59 -13.40 2.69
C ILE A 38 -2.78 -14.93 2.70
N LEU A 39 -1.78 -15.71 3.13
CA LEU A 39 -1.93 -17.17 3.25
C LEU A 39 -2.98 -17.55 4.30
N VAL A 40 -3.01 -16.87 5.43
CA VAL A 40 -4.00 -17.15 6.48
C VAL A 40 -5.43 -16.88 6.01
N HIS A 41 -5.66 -15.91 5.09
CA HIS A 41 -6.97 -15.69 4.48
C HIS A 41 -7.49 -16.91 3.74
N SER A 42 -6.62 -17.71 3.12
CA SER A 42 -7.03 -18.92 2.39
C SER A 42 -7.42 -20.09 3.30
N ILE A 43 -6.92 -20.11 4.54
CA ILE A 43 -7.14 -21.20 5.48
C ILE A 43 -8.40 -21.00 6.31
N PHE A 44 -8.66 -19.77 6.74
CA PHE A 44 -9.74 -19.46 7.66
C PHE A 44 -10.87 -18.69 6.98
N ILE A 45 -11.97 -19.37 6.67
CA ILE A 45 -13.18 -18.77 6.09
C ILE A 45 -14.12 -18.37 7.24
N ASN A 46 -13.75 -17.35 7.99
CA ASN A 46 -14.54 -16.82 9.09
C ASN A 46 -14.57 -15.28 9.02
N PRO A 47 -15.74 -14.61 9.06
CA PRO A 47 -15.85 -13.16 8.92
C PRO A 47 -15.06 -12.36 9.96
N TYR A 48 -15.00 -12.83 11.21
CA TYR A 48 -14.26 -12.17 12.28
C TYR A 48 -12.75 -12.27 12.07
N VAL A 49 -12.26 -13.46 11.67
CA VAL A 49 -10.85 -13.66 11.33
C VAL A 49 -10.49 -12.80 10.12
N TRP A 50 -11.32 -12.77 9.10
CA TRP A 50 -11.12 -11.94 7.92
C TRP A 50 -11.07 -10.45 8.26
N PHE A 51 -11.91 -9.98 9.18
CA PHE A 51 -11.83 -8.59 9.64
C PHE A 51 -10.44 -8.27 10.25
N ILE A 52 -9.94 -9.11 11.14
CA ILE A 52 -8.62 -8.94 11.76
C ILE A 52 -7.52 -8.98 10.70
N LEU A 53 -7.57 -9.95 9.80
CA LEU A 53 -6.60 -10.08 8.72
C LEU A 53 -6.61 -8.87 7.77
N ARG A 54 -7.78 -8.29 7.48
CA ARG A 54 -7.90 -7.04 6.70
C ARG A 54 -7.28 -5.84 7.41
N VAL A 55 -7.42 -5.77 8.72
CA VAL A 55 -6.73 -4.75 9.54
C VAL A 55 -5.21 -4.89 9.41
N LEU A 56 -4.68 -6.10 9.59
CA LEU A 56 -3.24 -6.37 9.46
C LEU A 56 -2.73 -6.09 8.04
N THR A 57 -3.49 -6.45 7.02
CA THR A 57 -3.17 -6.11 5.62
C THR A 57 -3.10 -4.59 5.42
N GLY A 58 -4.07 -3.84 5.94
CA GLY A 58 -4.09 -2.37 5.84
C GLY A 58 -2.87 -1.73 6.47
N ILE A 59 -2.50 -2.15 7.67
CA ILE A 59 -1.31 -1.66 8.37
C ILE A 59 -0.04 -2.04 7.58
N SER A 60 0.06 -3.28 7.09
CA SER A 60 1.22 -3.73 6.32
C SER A 60 1.39 -2.93 5.04
N MET A 61 0.32 -2.69 4.30
CA MET A 61 0.39 -1.93 3.04
C MET A 61 0.80 -0.49 3.25
N VAL A 62 0.23 0.21 4.25
CA VAL A 62 0.64 1.58 4.52
C VAL A 62 2.12 1.67 4.96
N CYS A 63 2.61 0.67 5.70
CA CYS A 63 4.03 0.60 6.05
C CYS A 63 4.92 0.46 4.82
N ILE A 64 4.58 -0.47 3.92
CA ILE A 64 5.32 -0.73 2.69
C ILE A 64 5.35 0.53 1.81
N TYR A 65 4.20 1.16 1.57
CA TYR A 65 4.11 2.38 0.75
C TYR A 65 4.89 3.54 1.38
N THR A 66 4.72 3.80 2.68
CA THR A 66 5.42 4.89 3.37
C THR A 66 6.93 4.71 3.31
N VAL A 67 7.43 3.49 3.48
CA VAL A 67 8.87 3.21 3.38
C VAL A 67 9.37 3.42 1.95
N ALA A 68 8.66 2.91 0.95
CA ALA A 68 9.03 3.04 -0.45
C ALA A 68 9.07 4.52 -0.88
N GLU A 69 8.02 5.27 -0.60
CA GLU A 69 7.90 6.69 -0.93
C GLU A 69 8.93 7.55 -0.20
N SER A 70 9.15 7.28 1.09
CA SER A 70 10.18 7.96 1.88
C SER A 70 11.57 7.72 1.29
N TRP A 71 11.88 6.48 0.88
CA TRP A 71 13.17 6.15 0.27
C TRP A 71 13.36 6.81 -1.09
N LEU A 72 12.34 6.79 -1.95
CA LEU A 72 12.38 7.46 -3.24
C LEU A 72 12.55 8.98 -3.09
N ASN A 73 11.84 9.56 -2.13
CA ASN A 73 11.93 11.00 -1.84
C ASN A 73 13.34 11.41 -1.36
N ASP A 74 13.94 10.64 -0.46
CA ASP A 74 15.29 10.91 0.07
C ASP A 74 16.38 10.79 -1.01
N ARG A 75 16.18 9.89 -1.97
CA ARG A 75 17.11 9.69 -3.09
C ARG A 75 16.90 10.63 -4.25
N SER A 76 15.83 11.40 -4.24
CA SER A 76 15.49 12.37 -5.28
C SER A 76 16.04 13.75 -4.97
N THR A 77 16.46 14.45 -6.01
CA THR A 77 16.79 15.88 -5.97
C THR A 77 15.54 16.70 -6.32
N ASN A 78 15.56 17.99 -6.01
CA ASN A 78 14.45 18.89 -6.40
C ASN A 78 14.20 18.92 -7.92
N GLN A 79 15.23 18.62 -8.73
CA GLN A 79 15.14 18.60 -10.18
C GLN A 79 14.49 17.31 -10.74
N ASN A 80 14.72 16.16 -10.10
CA ASN A 80 14.26 14.87 -10.65
C ASN A 80 13.14 14.21 -9.82
N ARG A 81 12.75 14.79 -8.69
CA ARG A 81 11.71 14.23 -7.79
C ARG A 81 10.41 13.95 -8.53
N GLY A 82 9.96 14.86 -9.39
CA GLY A 82 8.75 14.70 -10.19
C GLY A 82 8.82 13.48 -11.10
N SER A 83 9.91 13.31 -11.84
CA SER A 83 10.12 12.15 -12.71
C SER A 83 10.19 10.84 -11.95
N VAL A 84 10.91 10.80 -10.83
CA VAL A 84 11.02 9.58 -9.99
C VAL A 84 9.66 9.16 -9.46
N LEU A 85 8.88 10.11 -8.92
CA LEU A 85 7.55 9.83 -8.41
C LEU A 85 6.56 9.46 -9.52
N SER A 86 6.66 10.08 -10.71
CA SER A 86 5.83 9.71 -11.86
C SER A 86 6.09 8.27 -12.31
N ILE A 87 7.35 7.85 -12.41
CA ILE A 87 7.71 6.47 -12.75
C ILE A 87 7.19 5.51 -11.68
N TYR A 88 7.33 5.85 -10.40
CA TYR A 88 6.80 5.05 -9.31
C TYR A 88 5.27 4.86 -9.43
N MET A 89 4.53 5.93 -9.72
CA MET A 89 3.07 5.84 -9.91
C MET A 89 2.68 5.01 -11.13
N VAL A 90 3.41 5.13 -12.25
CA VAL A 90 3.20 4.29 -13.43
C VAL A 90 3.40 2.81 -13.10
N ILE A 91 4.47 2.47 -12.37
CA ILE A 91 4.73 1.10 -11.94
C ILE A 91 3.62 0.61 -11.00
N LEU A 92 3.20 1.43 -10.04
CA LEU A 92 2.18 1.09 -9.06
C LEU A 92 0.84 0.79 -9.73
N TYR A 93 0.32 1.71 -10.55
CA TYR A 93 -0.96 1.53 -11.25
C TYR A 93 -0.88 0.46 -12.35
N GLY A 94 0.24 0.38 -13.05
CA GLY A 94 0.49 -0.68 -14.02
C GLY A 94 0.48 -2.08 -13.38
N SER A 95 1.13 -2.22 -12.22
CA SER A 95 1.10 -3.48 -11.44
C SER A 95 -0.30 -3.83 -10.94
N MET A 96 -1.10 -2.83 -10.54
CA MET A 96 -2.51 -3.05 -10.19
C MET A 96 -3.31 -3.57 -11.37
N GLY A 97 -3.13 -2.98 -12.57
CA GLY A 97 -3.76 -3.46 -13.80
C GLY A 97 -3.36 -4.90 -14.13
N ILE A 98 -2.06 -5.21 -14.12
CA ILE A 98 -1.56 -6.57 -14.33
C ILE A 98 -2.14 -7.54 -13.28
N GLY A 99 -2.20 -7.13 -12.02
CA GLY A 99 -2.78 -7.92 -10.93
C GLY A 99 -4.23 -8.33 -11.18
N MET A 100 -5.03 -7.42 -11.76
CA MET A 100 -6.42 -7.74 -12.16
C MET A 100 -6.48 -8.84 -13.23
N PHE A 101 -5.59 -8.82 -14.21
CA PHE A 101 -5.52 -9.89 -15.22
C PHE A 101 -5.10 -11.23 -14.63
N LEU A 102 -4.24 -11.24 -13.61
CA LEU A 102 -3.84 -12.49 -12.96
C LEU A 102 -5.01 -13.21 -12.25
N LEU A 103 -6.06 -12.49 -11.87
CA LEU A 103 -7.26 -13.11 -11.30
C LEU A 103 -8.00 -14.00 -12.31
N ASN A 104 -7.81 -13.79 -13.61
CA ASN A 104 -8.46 -14.61 -14.65
C ASN A 104 -7.84 -16.01 -14.78
N PHE A 105 -6.63 -16.21 -14.24
CA PHE A 105 -5.94 -17.52 -14.30
C PHE A 105 -6.34 -18.47 -13.17
N SER A 106 -7.20 -18.01 -12.23
CA SER A 106 -7.67 -18.86 -11.15
C SER A 106 -9.08 -18.43 -10.70
N THR A 107 -9.87 -19.40 -10.20
CA THR A 107 -11.18 -19.11 -9.62
C THR A 107 -11.00 -18.45 -8.24
N PRO A 108 -11.68 -17.33 -7.94
CA PRO A 108 -11.56 -16.61 -6.67
C PRO A 108 -11.91 -17.45 -5.42
N THR A 109 -12.57 -18.57 -5.61
CA THR A 109 -12.97 -19.51 -4.55
C THR A 109 -11.84 -20.45 -4.12
N ASN A 110 -10.78 -20.54 -4.90
CA ASN A 110 -9.65 -21.42 -4.64
C ASN A 110 -8.54 -20.73 -3.84
N TYR A 111 -7.64 -21.49 -3.26
CA TYR A 111 -6.50 -21.01 -2.49
C TYR A 111 -5.31 -20.53 -3.35
N GLU A 112 -5.29 -20.88 -4.63
CA GLU A 112 -4.18 -20.60 -5.56
C GLU A 112 -3.85 -19.11 -5.69
N PRO A 113 -4.81 -18.18 -5.83
CA PRO A 113 -4.50 -16.75 -5.89
C PRO A 113 -3.79 -16.24 -4.63
N PHE A 114 -4.18 -16.74 -3.47
CA PHE A 114 -3.57 -16.35 -2.20
C PHE A 114 -2.11 -16.81 -2.11
N ILE A 115 -1.82 -18.04 -2.57
CA ILE A 115 -0.46 -18.57 -2.64
C ILE A 115 0.38 -17.75 -3.62
N LEU A 116 -0.15 -17.47 -4.82
CA LEU A 116 0.55 -16.69 -5.83
C LEU A 116 0.94 -15.29 -5.33
N ILE A 117 0.00 -14.57 -4.70
CA ILE A 117 0.25 -13.25 -4.14
C ILE A 117 1.29 -13.32 -3.01
N SER A 118 1.23 -14.34 -2.16
CA SER A 118 2.21 -14.55 -1.09
C SER A 118 3.62 -14.81 -1.63
N ILE A 119 3.76 -15.63 -2.67
CA ILE A 119 5.03 -15.89 -3.35
C ILE A 119 5.59 -14.59 -3.95
N ILE A 120 4.79 -13.85 -4.72
CA ILE A 120 5.21 -12.59 -5.34
C ILE A 120 5.67 -11.59 -4.27
N THR A 121 4.92 -11.45 -3.19
CA THR A 121 5.26 -10.57 -2.07
C THR A 121 6.58 -10.98 -1.41
N SER A 122 6.80 -12.27 -1.22
CA SER A 122 8.03 -12.80 -0.62
C SER A 122 9.24 -12.62 -1.54
N VAL A 123 9.07 -12.85 -2.85
CA VAL A 123 10.14 -12.66 -3.86
C VAL A 123 10.51 -11.18 -3.96
N ALA A 124 9.56 -10.26 -3.85
CA ALA A 124 9.81 -8.83 -3.87
C ALA A 124 10.71 -8.34 -2.69
N LEU A 125 10.79 -9.09 -1.61
CA LEU A 125 11.70 -8.80 -0.48
C LEU A 125 13.18 -9.02 -0.83
N ILE A 126 13.49 -9.99 -1.68
CA ILE A 126 14.86 -10.44 -1.95
C ILE A 126 15.75 -9.29 -2.43
N PRO A 127 15.40 -8.51 -3.47
CA PRO A 127 16.27 -7.43 -3.94
C PRO A 127 16.47 -6.30 -2.91
N ILE A 128 15.47 -6.07 -2.05
CA ILE A 128 15.55 -5.04 -1.02
C ILE A 128 16.50 -5.47 0.09
N LEU A 129 16.42 -6.72 0.53
CA LEU A 129 17.28 -7.28 1.57
C LEU A 129 18.73 -7.42 1.11
N LEU A 130 18.96 -7.70 -0.18
CA LEU A 130 20.29 -7.83 -0.77
C LEU A 130 20.92 -6.49 -1.15
N THR A 131 20.20 -5.37 -1.02
CA THR A 131 20.78 -4.07 -1.38
C THR A 131 21.92 -3.66 -0.44
N LYS A 132 23.06 -3.30 -1.01
CA LYS A 132 24.21 -2.78 -0.28
C LYS A 132 24.12 -1.27 0.00
N LYS A 133 23.11 -0.60 -0.56
CA LYS A 133 22.94 0.85 -0.38
C LYS A 133 22.46 1.13 1.04
N LYS A 134 23.14 2.04 1.72
CA LYS A 134 22.71 2.50 3.06
C LYS A 134 21.30 3.07 2.96
N PRO A 135 20.40 2.67 3.87
CA PRO A 135 19.08 3.29 3.95
C PRO A 135 19.22 4.79 4.26
N PRO A 136 18.26 5.61 3.86
CA PRO A 136 18.22 7.01 4.24
C PRO A 136 18.29 7.15 5.76
N THR A 137 19.01 8.17 6.23
CA THR A 137 18.94 8.57 7.63
C THR A 137 17.62 9.29 7.84
N PHE A 138 16.70 8.65 8.55
CA PHE A 138 15.42 9.26 8.84
C PHE A 138 15.62 10.45 9.79
N LYS A 139 15.60 11.66 9.25
CA LYS A 139 15.42 12.84 10.08
C LYS A 139 14.00 12.78 10.60
N LYS A 140 13.82 12.75 11.92
CA LYS A 140 12.50 12.79 12.55
C LYS A 140 11.72 13.98 11.98
N ILE A 141 10.83 13.71 11.05
CA ILE A 141 9.96 14.74 10.49
C ILE A 141 9.05 15.13 11.65
N GLN A 142 9.19 16.36 12.12
CA GLN A 142 8.17 16.93 12.99
C GLN A 142 6.89 16.98 12.16
N GLY A 143 5.88 16.23 12.59
CA GLY A 143 4.59 16.23 11.89
C GLY A 143 4.09 17.66 11.81
N MET A 144 3.87 18.14 10.60
CA MET A 144 3.28 19.46 10.37
C MET A 144 1.82 19.41 10.82
N PRO A 145 1.36 20.26 11.72
CA PRO A 145 -0.05 20.30 12.10
C PRO A 145 -0.92 20.62 10.88
N LEU A 146 -2.12 20.03 10.83
CA LEU A 146 -3.01 20.17 9.69
C LEU A 146 -3.31 21.63 9.31
N LYS A 147 -3.36 22.51 10.32
CA LYS A 147 -3.57 23.95 10.13
C LYS A 147 -2.41 24.56 9.32
N GLU A 148 -1.18 24.28 9.71
CA GLU A 148 0.03 24.78 9.04
C GLU A 148 0.14 24.22 7.61
N LEU A 149 -0.24 22.94 7.41
CA LEU A 149 -0.29 22.32 6.10
C LEU A 149 -1.32 23.03 5.19
N TYR A 150 -2.50 23.36 5.73
CA TYR A 150 -3.53 24.10 4.98
C TYR A 150 -3.05 25.52 4.64
N GLU A 151 -2.42 26.22 5.57
CA GLU A 151 -1.90 27.57 5.35
C GLU A 151 -0.76 27.58 4.31
N THR A 152 0.06 26.52 4.28
CA THR A 152 1.18 26.40 3.32
C THR A 152 0.71 26.01 1.92
N SER A 153 -0.26 25.12 1.80
CA SER A 153 -0.75 24.59 0.51
C SER A 153 -2.24 24.26 0.58
N PRO A 154 -3.13 25.26 0.61
CA PRO A 154 -4.57 25.02 0.69
C PRO A 154 -5.10 24.25 -0.52
N PHE A 155 -4.64 24.59 -1.72
CA PHE A 155 -5.02 23.90 -2.95
C PHE A 155 -4.58 22.41 -2.91
N GLY A 156 -3.35 22.12 -2.48
CA GLY A 156 -2.84 20.76 -2.40
C GLY A 156 -3.65 19.90 -1.43
N MET A 157 -4.00 20.44 -0.25
CA MET A 157 -4.77 19.72 0.75
C MET A 157 -6.21 19.44 0.30
N VAL A 158 -6.88 20.44 -0.27
CA VAL A 158 -8.25 20.31 -0.78
C VAL A 158 -8.28 19.34 -1.97
N SER A 159 -7.34 19.46 -2.91
CA SER A 159 -7.24 18.53 -4.04
C SER A 159 -7.01 17.07 -3.60
N ALA A 160 -6.17 16.86 -2.60
CA ALA A 160 -5.91 15.51 -2.08
C ALA A 160 -7.16 14.89 -1.46
N LEU A 161 -7.95 15.67 -0.71
CA LEU A 161 -9.23 15.22 -0.13
C LEU A 161 -10.23 14.83 -1.21
N PHE A 162 -10.44 15.69 -2.22
CA PHE A 162 -11.35 15.40 -3.33
C PHE A 162 -10.88 14.18 -4.13
N TYR A 163 -9.59 14.12 -4.47
CA TYR A 163 -9.01 12.97 -5.17
C TYR A 163 -9.23 11.67 -4.41
N GLY A 164 -8.91 11.64 -3.13
CA GLY A 164 -9.11 10.45 -2.29
C GLY A 164 -10.57 10.01 -2.22
N THR A 165 -11.50 10.96 -2.13
CA THR A 165 -12.93 10.68 -2.10
C THR A 165 -13.41 10.10 -3.43
N ILE A 166 -13.03 10.71 -4.55
CA ILE A 166 -13.38 10.24 -5.91
C ILE A 166 -12.79 8.85 -6.15
N GLN A 167 -11.51 8.65 -5.83
CA GLN A 167 -10.82 7.38 -5.98
C GLN A 167 -11.50 6.26 -5.18
N SER A 168 -11.83 6.52 -3.92
CA SER A 168 -12.53 5.55 -3.07
C SER A 168 -13.93 5.21 -3.60
N ALA A 169 -14.68 6.21 -4.06
CA ALA A 169 -15.99 6.02 -4.66
C ALA A 169 -15.90 5.18 -5.95
N LEU A 170 -14.98 5.50 -6.85
CA LEU A 170 -14.79 4.76 -8.10
C LEU A 170 -14.44 3.29 -7.84
N PHE A 171 -13.45 3.01 -6.99
CA PHE A 171 -13.06 1.63 -6.71
C PHE A 171 -14.15 0.80 -6.03
N THR A 172 -14.99 1.45 -5.20
CA THR A 172 -16.05 0.73 -4.49
C THR A 172 -17.30 0.58 -5.33
N LEU A 173 -17.76 1.69 -5.95
CA LEU A 173 -19.05 1.70 -6.64
C LEU A 173 -18.98 1.10 -8.04
N LEU A 174 -17.84 1.26 -8.74
CA LEU A 174 -17.69 0.73 -10.10
C LEU A 174 -17.80 -0.80 -10.13
N ALA A 175 -17.20 -1.47 -9.16
CA ALA A 175 -17.29 -2.93 -9.04
C ALA A 175 -18.73 -3.39 -8.76
N VAL A 176 -19.43 -2.69 -7.85
CA VAL A 176 -20.86 -2.97 -7.54
C VAL A 176 -21.74 -2.69 -8.74
N TYR A 177 -21.51 -1.58 -9.43
CA TYR A 177 -22.26 -1.21 -10.63
C TYR A 177 -22.07 -2.24 -11.76
N ALA A 178 -20.81 -2.63 -12.04
CA ALA A 178 -20.51 -3.65 -13.04
C ALA A 178 -21.22 -4.99 -12.72
N ALA A 179 -21.20 -5.41 -11.46
CA ALA A 179 -21.91 -6.61 -11.02
C ALA A 179 -23.44 -6.47 -11.20
N SER A 180 -24.03 -5.30 -10.93
CA SER A 180 -25.46 -5.05 -11.11
C SER A 180 -25.90 -5.06 -12.58
N MET A 181 -25.00 -4.76 -13.49
CA MET A 181 -25.24 -4.77 -14.96
C MET A 181 -24.94 -6.14 -15.59
N ASN A 182 -24.71 -7.19 -14.81
CA ASN A 182 -24.32 -8.53 -15.27
C ASN A 182 -23.09 -8.51 -16.21
N PHE A 183 -22.20 -7.53 -16.04
CA PHE A 183 -20.88 -7.63 -16.66
C PHE A 183 -20.16 -8.83 -16.05
N THR A 184 -20.04 -9.90 -16.84
CA THR A 184 -19.11 -10.97 -16.52
C THR A 184 -17.71 -10.37 -16.57
N ILE A 185 -16.98 -10.49 -15.46
CA ILE A 185 -15.54 -10.23 -15.44
C ILE A 185 -14.91 -11.41 -16.21
N PHE A 186 -14.99 -11.28 -17.55
CA PHE A 186 -14.53 -12.24 -18.58
C PHE A 186 -15.16 -13.63 -18.57
#